data_6ec64efbdc2a6eadfbc092e904db5947
#
_entry.id   6ec64efbdc2a6eadfbc092e904db5947
#
_cell.length_a   1.000
_cell.length_b   1.000
_cell.length_c   1.000
_cell.angle_alpha   90.00
_cell.angle_beta   90.00
_cell.angle_gamma   90.00
#
_symmetry.space_group_name_H-M   'P 1'
#
loop_
_entity.id
_entity.type
_entity.pdbx_description
1 polymer ?
#
loop_
_entity_poly.entity_id
_entity_poly.type
_entity_poly.pdbx_seq_one_letter_code
_entity_poly.pdbx_strand_id
1 'polypeptide(L)'
;YWNRNMDRFELFRGASNKYPFNYHRTDIYGVNLNAYFDWNLGRTAFAAELRNEDLVSGNLGEPLSRPKHIHGTDRDYTVGLNRTNIQFVLEHNIILDRFTLSAGLTAVKNSQADMPMHVYPGVDASYRIGNAWKLYASYNSSLRMPSVTELFYSVGGHKADKYLRPEELSAFETGVKYDNKGVTAKASVYWNNHKNLIDWISDGTLDANGAVLWKSVNFGRINVVGVEASLSFDCRTLMPSQRFLKQFSLAYCYLNQNEKEHKGITSKYVLEYVKNKMVANLQLNLWRNLDLGLNYRLLHRMGGYIDTNNLRHNYATYGILDARLSWNTGKWTAFAAANNLLNRTYVDYGNVPQPGTWITAGVSIQM
;
A
#
# COMPACT_ATOMS: atom_id res chain seq x y z
N TYR A 1 19.63 -10.94 -12.79
CA TYR A 1 19.53 -10.97 -11.32
C TYR A 1 19.02 -12.32 -10.83
N TRP A 2 19.39 -12.66 -9.60
CA TRP A 2 18.88 -13.79 -8.86
C TRP A 2 18.73 -13.38 -7.40
N ASN A 3 17.60 -13.75 -6.78
CA ASN A 3 17.32 -13.55 -5.37
C ASN A 3 16.70 -14.81 -4.79
N ARG A 4 17.18 -15.25 -3.63
CA ARG A 4 16.62 -16.36 -2.87
C ARG A 4 16.10 -15.86 -1.54
N ASN A 5 14.84 -16.11 -1.25
CA ASN A 5 14.25 -15.95 0.06
C ASN A 5 13.94 -17.32 0.67
N MET A 6 14.30 -17.51 1.94
CA MET A 6 13.98 -18.70 2.72
C MET A 6 13.23 -18.25 3.97
N ASP A 7 12.04 -18.79 4.16
CA ASP A 7 11.16 -18.45 5.26
C ASP A 7 10.78 -19.70 6.08
N ARG A 8 10.75 -19.54 7.40
CA ARG A 8 10.29 -20.52 8.37
C ARG A 8 9.17 -19.88 9.19
N PHE A 9 7.95 -20.27 8.91
CA PHE A 9 6.77 -19.72 9.56
C PHE A 9 6.26 -20.64 10.67
N GLU A 10 6.10 -20.07 11.87
CA GLU A 10 5.51 -20.73 13.03
C GLU A 10 4.05 -20.25 13.18
N LEU A 11 3.08 -21.14 12.96
CA LEU A 11 1.66 -20.78 12.99
C LEU A 11 1.21 -20.34 14.41
N PHE A 12 1.68 -21.04 15.43
CA PHE A 12 1.42 -20.69 16.83
C PHE A 12 2.73 -20.60 17.59
N ARG A 13 3.09 -19.40 18.01
CA ARG A 13 4.36 -19.12 18.68
C ARG A 13 4.57 -20.01 19.90
N GLY A 14 5.69 -20.72 19.93
CA GLY A 14 6.08 -21.63 21.02
C GLY A 14 5.35 -22.97 21.03
N ALA A 15 4.55 -23.28 20.02
CA ALA A 15 3.79 -24.55 19.92
C ALA A 15 4.26 -25.44 18.77
N SER A 16 5.53 -25.34 18.37
CA SER A 16 6.12 -26.09 17.24
C SER A 16 6.13 -27.63 17.42
N ASN A 17 6.05 -28.11 18.67
CA ASN A 17 5.87 -29.52 18.98
C ASN A 17 4.50 -30.09 18.58
N LYS A 18 3.48 -29.24 18.59
CA LYS A 18 2.09 -29.61 18.21
C LYS A 18 1.77 -29.15 16.78
N TYR A 19 2.27 -27.98 16.39
CA TYR A 19 2.06 -27.36 15.08
C TYR A 19 3.42 -27.11 14.44
N PRO A 20 3.88 -28.01 13.57
CA PRO A 20 5.22 -27.91 12.98
C PRO A 20 5.35 -26.68 12.09
N PHE A 21 6.59 -26.15 12.00
CA PHE A 21 6.89 -25.02 11.13
C PHE A 21 6.53 -25.31 9.67
N ASN A 22 6.02 -24.27 8.99
CA ASN A 22 5.95 -24.24 7.55
C ASN A 22 7.25 -23.66 7.00
N TYR A 23 7.78 -24.28 5.96
CA TYR A 23 9.00 -23.84 5.30
C TYR A 23 8.70 -23.46 3.86
N HIS A 24 9.25 -22.34 3.45
CA HIS A 24 9.14 -21.83 2.09
C HIS A 24 10.52 -21.43 1.58
N ARG A 25 10.81 -21.71 0.32
CA ARG A 25 11.96 -21.17 -0.40
C ARG A 25 11.48 -20.64 -1.74
N THR A 26 11.71 -19.37 -1.99
CA THR A 26 11.40 -18.72 -3.27
C THR A 26 12.70 -18.30 -3.93
N ASP A 27 12.96 -18.81 -5.10
CA ASP A 27 14.01 -18.35 -6.01
C ASP A 27 13.37 -17.45 -7.08
N ILE A 28 13.86 -16.23 -7.20
CA ILE A 28 13.45 -15.28 -8.25
C ILE A 28 14.67 -15.00 -9.08
N TYR A 29 14.58 -15.25 -10.39
CA TYR A 29 15.65 -14.95 -11.32
C TYR A 29 15.10 -14.39 -12.63
N GLY A 30 15.87 -13.50 -13.24
CA GLY A 30 15.44 -12.88 -14.48
C GLY A 30 16.47 -11.98 -15.11
N VAL A 31 16.07 -11.48 -16.25
CA VAL A 31 16.83 -10.52 -17.05
C VAL A 31 15.92 -9.34 -17.34
N ASN A 32 16.46 -8.13 -17.22
CA ASN A 32 15.80 -6.93 -17.69
C ASN A 32 16.70 -6.14 -18.64
N LEU A 33 16.10 -5.56 -19.65
CA LEU A 33 16.71 -4.66 -20.61
C LEU A 33 15.95 -3.35 -20.57
N ASN A 34 16.69 -2.23 -20.44
CA ASN A 34 16.14 -0.90 -20.52
C ASN A 34 16.94 -0.10 -21.54
N ALA A 35 16.25 0.57 -22.44
CA ALA A 35 16.85 1.44 -23.45
C ALA A 35 16.01 2.70 -23.59
N TYR A 36 16.65 3.81 -23.89
CA TYR A 36 15.98 5.05 -24.27
C TYR A 36 16.78 5.79 -25.33
N PHE A 37 16.10 6.62 -26.07
CA PHE A 37 16.71 7.54 -27.02
C PHE A 37 15.97 8.87 -27.04
N ASP A 38 16.74 9.93 -27.19
CA ASP A 38 16.23 11.29 -27.30
C ASP A 38 16.23 11.70 -28.79
N TRP A 39 15.15 12.37 -29.20
CA TRP A 39 14.98 12.86 -30.55
C TRP A 39 14.11 14.13 -30.55
N ASN A 40 13.87 14.74 -31.73
CA ASN A 40 13.23 16.05 -31.82
C ASN A 40 11.82 16.13 -31.19
N LEU A 41 11.09 15.01 -31.08
CA LEU A 41 9.77 14.96 -30.48
C LEU A 41 9.77 14.56 -28.99
N GLY A 42 10.94 14.32 -28.38
CA GLY A 42 11.08 13.99 -26.98
C GLY A 42 11.91 12.74 -26.74
N ARG A 43 11.60 12.02 -25.65
CA ARG A 43 12.27 10.78 -25.25
C ARG A 43 11.37 9.58 -25.41
N THR A 44 11.87 8.56 -26.14
CA THR A 44 11.22 7.24 -26.20
C THR A 44 12.01 6.26 -25.35
N ALA A 45 11.35 5.55 -24.45
CA ALA A 45 11.93 4.51 -23.62
C ALA A 45 11.28 3.16 -23.91
N PHE A 46 12.09 2.12 -23.85
CA PHE A 46 11.68 0.72 -23.97
C PHE A 46 12.24 -0.08 -22.82
N ALA A 47 11.43 -0.95 -22.23
CA ALA A 47 11.89 -1.93 -21.26
C ALA A 47 11.33 -3.32 -21.59
N ALA A 48 12.13 -4.36 -21.33
CA ALA A 48 11.72 -5.75 -21.43
C ALA A 48 12.22 -6.51 -20.19
N GLU A 49 11.34 -7.28 -19.56
CA GLU A 49 11.69 -8.15 -18.46
C GLU A 49 11.20 -9.58 -18.70
N LEU A 50 12.08 -10.54 -18.42
CA LEU A 50 11.75 -11.94 -18.24
C LEU A 50 12.09 -12.32 -16.80
N ARG A 51 11.09 -12.69 -16.01
CA ARG A 51 11.24 -13.05 -14.59
C ARG A 51 10.57 -14.39 -14.31
N ASN A 52 11.33 -15.30 -13.72
CA ASN A 52 10.79 -16.57 -13.22
C ASN A 52 10.78 -16.55 -11.68
N GLU A 53 9.70 -17.05 -11.10
CA GLU A 53 9.51 -17.27 -9.68
C GLU A 53 9.35 -18.78 -9.45
N ASP A 54 10.31 -19.41 -8.75
CA ASP A 54 10.30 -20.82 -8.38
C ASP A 54 10.14 -20.95 -6.86
N LEU A 55 8.93 -21.30 -6.44
CA LEU A 55 8.59 -21.58 -5.04
C LEU A 55 8.61 -23.08 -4.80
N VAL A 56 9.30 -23.50 -3.73
CA VAL A 56 9.10 -24.80 -3.09
C VAL A 56 8.68 -24.60 -1.64
N SER A 57 7.72 -25.38 -1.18
CA SER A 57 7.00 -25.14 0.07
C SER A 57 6.57 -26.45 0.74
N GLY A 58 6.33 -26.37 2.05
CA GLY A 58 5.69 -27.45 2.81
C GLY A 58 4.17 -27.49 2.64
N ASN A 59 3.52 -26.39 2.22
CA ASN A 59 2.05 -26.29 2.18
C ASN A 59 1.45 -25.32 1.15
N LEU A 60 2.28 -24.62 0.35
CA LEU A 60 1.80 -23.69 -0.67
C LEU A 60 2.25 -24.12 -2.06
N GLY A 61 1.31 -24.43 -2.93
CA GLY A 61 1.57 -24.83 -4.32
C GLY A 61 0.92 -26.15 -4.70
N GLU A 62 1.25 -26.62 -5.90
CA GLU A 62 0.87 -27.93 -6.42
C GLU A 62 1.90 -28.98 -5.99
N PRO A 63 1.51 -30.30 -5.90
CA PRO A 63 2.44 -31.37 -5.55
C PRO A 63 3.68 -31.41 -6.44
N LEU A 64 4.86 -31.47 -5.82
CA LEU A 64 6.10 -31.69 -6.56
C LEU A 64 6.21 -33.15 -7.02
N SER A 65 6.72 -33.36 -8.23
CA SER A 65 7.01 -34.71 -8.71
C SER A 65 8.04 -35.46 -7.84
N ARG A 66 8.93 -34.73 -7.21
CA ARG A 66 9.91 -35.23 -6.24
C ARG A 66 10.04 -34.24 -5.10
N PRO A 67 9.72 -34.63 -3.85
CA PRO A 67 9.99 -33.81 -2.67
C PRO A 67 11.48 -33.40 -2.59
N LYS A 68 11.72 -32.18 -2.09
CA LYS A 68 13.08 -31.65 -1.93
C LYS A 68 13.40 -31.52 -0.45
N HIS A 69 14.44 -32.19 0.02
CA HIS A 69 14.86 -32.17 1.43
C HIS A 69 15.23 -30.75 1.90
N ILE A 70 14.75 -30.41 3.11
CA ILE A 70 15.06 -29.11 3.74
C ILE A 70 16.30 -29.31 4.61
N HIS A 71 17.43 -28.78 4.16
CA HIS A 71 18.71 -28.93 4.84
C HIS A 71 18.62 -28.51 6.32
N GLY A 72 19.16 -29.36 7.21
CA GLY A 72 19.16 -29.14 8.66
C GLY A 72 17.82 -29.46 9.34
N THR A 73 16.91 -30.17 8.68
CA THR A 73 15.65 -30.64 9.26
C THR A 73 15.37 -32.09 8.84
N ASP A 74 14.34 -32.71 9.43
CA ASP A 74 13.77 -34.01 9.04
C ASP A 74 12.59 -33.85 8.02
N ARG A 75 12.50 -32.72 7.33
CA ARG A 75 11.34 -32.34 6.51
C ARG A 75 11.71 -32.08 5.07
N ASP A 76 10.68 -32.14 4.22
CA ASP A 76 10.78 -31.90 2.79
C ASP A 76 9.84 -30.80 2.33
N TYR A 77 10.21 -30.08 1.29
CA TYR A 77 9.30 -29.33 0.47
C TYR A 77 8.53 -30.32 -0.42
N THR A 78 7.21 -30.37 -0.25
CA THR A 78 6.37 -31.36 -0.94
C THR A 78 5.53 -30.75 -2.06
N VAL A 79 5.37 -29.43 -2.03
CA VAL A 79 4.57 -28.65 -2.98
C VAL A 79 5.37 -27.47 -3.52
N GLY A 80 4.90 -26.86 -4.60
CA GLY A 80 5.57 -25.69 -5.16
C GLY A 80 4.78 -25.02 -6.29
N LEU A 81 5.32 -23.91 -6.76
CA LEU A 81 4.77 -23.16 -7.89
C LEU A 81 5.93 -22.58 -8.69
N ASN A 82 5.90 -22.81 -10.00
CA ASN A 82 6.81 -22.12 -10.93
C ASN A 82 5.97 -21.29 -11.89
N ARG A 83 6.29 -20.00 -11.98
CA ARG A 83 5.64 -19.08 -12.91
C ARG A 83 6.63 -18.13 -13.56
N THR A 84 6.42 -17.87 -14.83
CA THR A 84 7.23 -16.96 -15.63
C THR A 84 6.41 -15.74 -16.01
N ASN A 85 6.94 -14.56 -15.72
CA ASN A 85 6.42 -13.26 -16.14
C ASN A 85 7.24 -12.73 -17.31
N ILE A 86 6.55 -12.26 -18.34
CA ILE A 86 7.13 -11.55 -19.47
C ILE A 86 6.47 -10.18 -19.52
N GLN A 87 7.27 -9.12 -19.52
CA GLN A 87 6.75 -7.76 -19.56
C GLN A 87 7.52 -6.94 -20.59
N PHE A 88 6.80 -6.15 -21.37
CA PHE A 88 7.34 -5.13 -22.26
C PHE A 88 6.70 -3.79 -21.90
N VAL A 89 7.52 -2.74 -21.93
CA VAL A 89 7.06 -1.36 -21.72
C VAL A 89 7.58 -0.53 -22.88
N LEU A 90 6.70 0.24 -23.48
CA LEU A 90 7.04 1.30 -24.44
C LEU A 90 6.43 2.59 -23.94
N GLU A 91 7.24 3.63 -23.82
CA GLU A 91 6.80 4.93 -23.33
C GLU A 91 7.42 6.04 -24.19
N HIS A 92 6.64 7.06 -24.47
CA HIS A 92 7.12 8.27 -25.13
C HIS A 92 6.77 9.51 -24.31
N ASN A 93 7.78 10.35 -24.07
CA ASN A 93 7.70 11.56 -23.24
C ASN A 93 7.98 12.79 -24.07
N ILE A 94 7.03 13.70 -24.12
CA ILE A 94 7.16 15.04 -24.72
C ILE A 94 7.25 16.04 -23.57
N ILE A 95 8.33 16.80 -23.50
CA ILE A 95 8.58 17.79 -22.45
C ILE A 95 8.83 19.14 -23.12
N LEU A 96 7.84 20.02 -23.04
CA LEU A 96 7.90 21.41 -23.50
C LEU A 96 7.94 22.34 -22.27
N ASP A 97 8.18 23.62 -22.48
CA ASP A 97 8.31 24.59 -21.39
C ASP A 97 7.11 24.62 -20.42
N ARG A 98 5.91 24.51 -20.96
CA ARG A 98 4.67 24.55 -20.15
C ARG A 98 3.85 23.29 -20.20
N PHE A 99 4.10 22.40 -21.15
CA PHE A 99 3.32 21.19 -21.36
C PHE A 99 4.20 19.96 -21.28
N THR A 100 3.74 18.95 -20.57
CA THR A 100 4.37 17.61 -20.59
C THR A 100 3.31 16.58 -20.92
N LEU A 101 3.67 15.61 -21.75
CA LEU A 101 2.85 14.45 -22.08
C LEU A 101 3.72 13.20 -21.99
N SER A 102 3.27 12.20 -21.25
CA SER A 102 3.80 10.84 -21.29
C SER A 102 2.70 9.91 -21.77
N ALA A 103 2.99 9.08 -22.74
CA ALA A 103 2.07 8.05 -23.23
C ALA A 103 2.82 6.74 -23.37
N GLY A 104 2.25 5.66 -22.86
CA GLY A 104 2.90 4.37 -22.85
C GLY A 104 1.96 3.19 -22.89
N LEU A 105 2.53 2.03 -23.17
CA LEU A 105 1.88 0.73 -23.19
C LEU A 105 2.73 -0.26 -22.39
N THR A 106 2.07 -1.02 -21.52
CA THR A 106 2.70 -2.15 -20.84
C THR A 106 2.03 -3.44 -21.32
N ALA A 107 2.79 -4.34 -21.92
CA ALA A 107 2.32 -5.66 -22.33
C ALA A 107 2.83 -6.70 -21.32
N VAL A 108 1.94 -7.52 -20.78
CA VAL A 108 2.26 -8.50 -19.73
C VAL A 108 1.70 -9.86 -20.09
N LYS A 109 2.52 -10.90 -19.91
CA LYS A 109 2.12 -12.30 -19.98
C LYS A 109 2.61 -13.04 -18.73
N ASN A 110 1.79 -13.95 -18.22
CA ASN A 110 2.18 -14.83 -17.12
C ASN A 110 1.85 -16.29 -17.47
N SER A 111 2.73 -17.21 -17.13
CA SER A 111 2.54 -18.64 -17.42
C SER A 111 1.51 -19.30 -16.49
N GLN A 112 1.18 -18.65 -15.35
CA GLN A 112 0.15 -19.15 -14.47
C GLN A 112 -1.24 -18.86 -15.05
N ALA A 113 -2.17 -19.81 -14.88
CA ALA A 113 -3.53 -19.73 -15.41
C ALA A 113 -3.60 -19.53 -16.94
N ASP A 114 -2.53 -19.88 -17.67
CA ASP A 114 -2.43 -19.74 -19.13
C ASP A 114 -2.87 -18.36 -19.64
N MET A 115 -2.44 -17.31 -18.90
CA MET A 115 -2.82 -15.94 -19.19
C MET A 115 -2.21 -15.47 -20.51
N PRO A 116 -3.01 -15.05 -21.50
CA PRO A 116 -2.49 -14.50 -22.75
C PRO A 116 -1.79 -13.16 -22.52
N MET A 117 -1.13 -12.63 -23.54
CA MET A 117 -0.55 -11.30 -23.50
C MET A 117 -1.66 -10.24 -23.38
N HIS A 118 -1.64 -9.44 -22.31
CA HIS A 118 -2.52 -8.31 -22.10
C HIS A 118 -1.76 -7.01 -22.24
N VAL A 119 -2.41 -5.97 -22.75
CA VAL A 119 -1.83 -4.66 -22.98
C VAL A 119 -2.58 -3.61 -22.14
N TYR A 120 -1.84 -2.84 -21.40
CA TYR A 120 -2.31 -1.83 -20.46
C TYR A 120 -1.79 -0.46 -20.89
N PRO A 121 -2.64 0.46 -21.37
CA PRO A 121 -2.25 1.81 -21.72
C PRO A 121 -2.12 2.71 -20.48
N GLY A 122 -1.22 3.69 -20.59
CA GLY A 122 -1.07 4.80 -19.66
C GLY A 122 -0.85 6.10 -20.40
N VAL A 123 -1.47 7.18 -19.92
CA VAL A 123 -1.29 8.54 -20.44
C VAL A 123 -1.31 9.52 -19.28
N ASP A 124 -0.26 10.35 -19.20
CA ASP A 124 -0.14 11.42 -18.21
C ASP A 124 0.13 12.74 -18.93
N ALA A 125 -0.66 13.75 -18.64
CA ALA A 125 -0.50 15.10 -19.21
C ALA A 125 -0.46 16.15 -18.11
N SER A 126 0.34 17.18 -18.29
CA SER A 126 0.31 18.33 -17.40
C SER A 126 0.58 19.65 -18.14
N TYR A 127 -0.03 20.71 -17.62
CA TYR A 127 0.12 22.05 -18.15
C TYR A 127 0.43 23.04 -17.03
N ARG A 128 1.50 23.85 -17.23
CA ARG A 128 1.91 24.89 -16.28
C ARG A 128 1.30 26.24 -16.68
N ILE A 129 0.51 26.82 -15.76
CA ILE A 129 -0.06 28.15 -15.91
C ILE A 129 0.77 29.14 -15.11
N GLY A 130 1.54 29.96 -15.82
CA GLY A 130 2.53 30.83 -15.19
C GLY A 130 3.59 30.02 -14.43
N ASN A 131 4.08 30.60 -13.33
CA ASN A 131 5.15 29.97 -12.54
C ASN A 131 4.63 29.22 -11.30
N ALA A 132 3.37 29.39 -10.93
CA ALA A 132 2.83 28.90 -9.67
C ALA A 132 1.86 27.73 -9.82
N TRP A 133 1.12 27.64 -10.92
CA TRP A 133 0.07 26.65 -11.10
C TRP A 133 0.46 25.56 -12.09
N LYS A 134 0.08 24.33 -11.76
CA LYS A 134 0.20 23.16 -12.64
C LYS A 134 -1.12 22.37 -12.60
N LEU A 135 -1.76 22.23 -13.75
CA LEU A 135 -2.86 21.28 -13.96
C LEU A 135 -2.29 19.95 -14.43
N TYR A 136 -2.93 18.86 -14.07
CA TYR A 136 -2.56 17.54 -14.58
C TYR A 136 -3.78 16.63 -14.71
N ALA A 137 -3.68 15.67 -15.61
CA ALA A 137 -4.62 14.58 -15.76
C ALA A 137 -3.84 13.30 -16.15
N SER A 138 -4.28 12.16 -15.64
CA SER A 138 -3.70 10.88 -15.96
C SER A 138 -4.77 9.81 -16.13
N TYR A 139 -4.49 8.87 -17.02
CA TYR A 139 -5.19 7.61 -17.14
C TYR A 139 -4.16 6.49 -17.16
N ASN A 140 -4.28 5.53 -16.25
CA ASN A 140 -3.37 4.40 -16.17
C ASN A 140 -4.15 3.11 -15.96
N SER A 141 -3.71 2.05 -16.62
CA SER A 141 -4.23 0.72 -16.41
C SER A 141 -3.12 -0.26 -16.05
N SER A 142 -3.45 -1.26 -15.25
CA SER A 142 -2.50 -2.25 -14.75
C SER A 142 -3.18 -3.54 -14.32
N LEU A 143 -2.39 -4.57 -14.06
CA LEU A 143 -2.85 -5.81 -13.45
C LEU A 143 -2.04 -6.18 -12.22
N ARG A 144 -2.63 -7.00 -11.35
CA ARG A 144 -1.97 -7.71 -10.26
C ARG A 144 -2.26 -9.21 -10.36
N MET A 145 -1.20 -10.01 -10.41
CA MET A 145 -1.33 -11.47 -10.34
C MET A 145 -1.73 -11.90 -8.92
N PRO A 146 -2.54 -12.98 -8.77
CA PRO A 146 -2.79 -13.57 -7.47
C PRO A 146 -1.50 -13.96 -6.78
N SER A 147 -1.43 -13.72 -5.47
CA SER A 147 -0.33 -14.20 -4.64
C SER A 147 -0.41 -15.70 -4.42
N VAL A 148 0.71 -16.33 -4.09
CA VAL A 148 0.75 -17.78 -3.79
C VAL A 148 -0.18 -18.13 -2.63
N THR A 149 -0.29 -17.27 -1.63
CA THR A 149 -1.19 -17.45 -0.49
C THR A 149 -2.66 -17.42 -0.94
N GLU A 150 -3.05 -16.49 -1.79
CA GLU A 150 -4.42 -16.43 -2.33
C GLU A 150 -4.79 -17.65 -3.15
N LEU A 151 -3.81 -18.27 -3.83
CA LEU A 151 -4.01 -19.43 -4.67
C LEU A 151 -4.03 -20.77 -3.92
N PHE A 152 -3.26 -20.91 -2.81
CA PHE A 152 -3.00 -22.23 -2.22
C PHE A 152 -3.18 -22.32 -0.71
N TYR A 153 -3.30 -21.21 0.03
CA TYR A 153 -3.40 -21.26 1.47
C TYR A 153 -4.78 -21.76 1.94
N SER A 154 -4.81 -22.99 2.45
CA SER A 154 -6.05 -23.66 2.87
C SER A 154 -5.87 -24.29 4.26
N VAL A 155 -5.54 -23.46 5.26
CA VAL A 155 -5.28 -23.87 6.65
C VAL A 155 -6.04 -22.95 7.61
N GLY A 156 -6.54 -23.49 8.73
CA GLY A 156 -7.09 -22.71 9.83
C GLY A 156 -8.33 -21.87 9.43
N GLY A 157 -9.33 -22.50 8.84
CA GLY A 157 -10.55 -21.81 8.39
C GLY A 157 -10.38 -21.00 7.10
N HIS A 158 -9.28 -21.17 6.38
CA HIS A 158 -9.07 -20.54 5.06
C HIS A 158 -9.20 -21.57 3.94
N LYS A 159 -9.79 -21.16 2.83
CA LYS A 159 -9.94 -21.96 1.60
C LYS A 159 -9.51 -21.10 0.41
N ALA A 160 -8.31 -21.34 -0.08
CA ALA A 160 -7.78 -20.69 -1.26
C ALA A 160 -8.44 -21.20 -2.55
N ASP A 161 -8.29 -20.43 -3.63
CA ASP A 161 -8.75 -20.81 -4.97
C ASP A 161 -7.61 -20.67 -5.99
N LYS A 162 -7.16 -21.80 -6.54
CA LYS A 162 -6.09 -21.83 -7.54
C LYS A 162 -6.48 -21.29 -8.92
N TYR A 163 -7.77 -21.08 -9.16
CA TYR A 163 -8.32 -20.57 -10.43
C TYR A 163 -8.59 -19.06 -10.40
N LEU A 164 -8.07 -18.35 -9.42
CA LEU A 164 -8.19 -16.89 -9.37
C LEU A 164 -7.62 -16.24 -10.63
N ARG A 165 -8.40 -15.32 -11.18
CA ARG A 165 -8.00 -14.47 -12.30
C ARG A 165 -7.21 -13.27 -11.77
N PRO A 166 -6.29 -12.69 -12.56
CA PRO A 166 -5.63 -11.44 -12.21
C PRO A 166 -6.63 -10.32 -11.94
N GLU A 167 -6.31 -9.47 -10.98
CA GLU A 167 -7.00 -8.20 -10.80
C GLU A 167 -6.58 -7.23 -11.89
N GLU A 168 -7.51 -6.43 -12.36
CA GLU A 168 -7.25 -5.33 -13.28
C GLU A 168 -7.69 -4.02 -12.67
N LEU A 169 -6.91 -2.98 -12.89
CA LEU A 169 -7.18 -1.61 -12.49
C LEU A 169 -7.21 -0.71 -13.72
N SER A 170 -8.23 0.14 -13.80
CA SER A 170 -8.23 1.34 -14.63
C SER A 170 -8.41 2.54 -13.71
N ALA A 171 -7.44 3.46 -13.71
CA ALA A 171 -7.40 4.62 -12.84
C ALA A 171 -7.39 5.91 -13.67
N PHE A 172 -8.25 6.83 -13.33
CA PHE A 172 -8.26 8.19 -13.85
C PHE A 172 -8.06 9.17 -12.70
N GLU A 173 -7.14 10.11 -12.84
CA GLU A 173 -6.91 11.19 -11.88
C GLU A 173 -6.79 12.53 -12.61
N THR A 174 -7.34 13.58 -12.03
CA THR A 174 -7.05 14.95 -12.44
C THR A 174 -6.89 15.84 -11.22
N GLY A 175 -6.08 16.87 -11.36
CA GLY A 175 -5.82 17.73 -10.22
C GLY A 175 -5.06 19.00 -10.59
N VAL A 176 -4.87 19.81 -9.55
CA VAL A 176 -4.17 21.08 -9.60
C VAL A 176 -3.11 21.13 -8.49
N LYS A 177 -1.96 21.69 -8.83
CA LYS A 177 -0.90 22.03 -7.87
C LYS A 177 -0.63 23.52 -7.94
N TYR A 178 -0.41 24.10 -6.78
CA TYR A 178 0.04 25.48 -6.61
C TYR A 178 1.30 25.49 -5.75
N ASP A 179 2.32 26.21 -6.18
CA ASP A 179 3.55 26.40 -5.44
C ASP A 179 4.10 27.81 -5.68
N ASN A 180 4.06 28.65 -4.65
CA ASN A 180 4.57 30.00 -4.73
C ASN A 180 4.82 30.58 -3.34
N LYS A 181 5.98 31.21 -3.15
CA LYS A 181 6.34 32.04 -1.99
C LYS A 181 5.95 31.44 -0.63
N GLY A 182 6.27 30.16 -0.40
CA GLY A 182 6.00 29.50 0.88
C GLY A 182 4.57 28.96 1.03
N VAL A 183 3.76 28.97 -0.04
CA VAL A 183 2.46 28.29 -0.08
C VAL A 183 2.51 27.16 -1.09
N THR A 184 2.25 25.94 -0.64
CA THR A 184 2.10 24.78 -1.51
C THR A 184 0.72 24.18 -1.32
N ALA A 185 -0.04 24.01 -2.39
CA ALA A 185 -1.35 23.38 -2.36
C ALA A 185 -1.49 22.33 -3.47
N LYS A 186 -2.21 21.25 -3.19
CA LYS A 186 -2.61 20.24 -4.15
C LYS A 186 -4.07 19.90 -3.93
N ALA A 187 -4.83 19.75 -5.01
CA ALA A 187 -6.14 19.14 -4.97
C ALA A 187 -6.29 18.19 -6.16
N SER A 188 -6.84 17.01 -5.93
CA SER A 188 -7.13 16.04 -6.99
C SER A 188 -8.42 15.28 -6.72
N VAL A 189 -9.01 14.80 -7.79
CA VAL A 189 -10.08 13.81 -7.80
C VAL A 189 -9.65 12.65 -8.65
N TYR A 190 -9.97 11.44 -8.20
CA TYR A 190 -9.66 10.21 -8.93
C TYR A 190 -10.85 9.26 -8.95
N TRP A 191 -10.89 8.46 -10.00
CA TRP A 191 -11.80 7.34 -10.14
C TRP A 191 -11.03 6.10 -10.53
N ASN A 192 -11.18 5.03 -9.73
CA ASN A 192 -10.55 3.74 -9.93
C ASN A 192 -11.62 2.68 -10.18
N ASN A 193 -11.49 1.95 -11.27
CA ASN A 193 -12.32 0.80 -11.58
C ASN A 193 -11.48 -0.48 -11.43
N HIS A 194 -11.78 -1.25 -10.40
CA HIS A 194 -11.17 -2.54 -10.15
C HIS A 194 -12.06 -3.65 -10.72
N LYS A 195 -11.47 -4.57 -11.48
CA LYS A 195 -12.12 -5.80 -11.94
C LYS A 195 -11.42 -7.00 -11.35
N ASN A 196 -12.20 -8.08 -11.09
CA ASN A 196 -11.68 -9.32 -10.52
C ASN A 196 -10.88 -9.11 -9.23
N LEU A 197 -11.20 -8.10 -8.45
CA LEU A 197 -10.48 -7.78 -7.22
C LEU A 197 -10.45 -9.02 -6.32
N ILE A 198 -9.27 -9.37 -5.81
CA ILE A 198 -9.08 -10.58 -5.01
C ILE A 198 -9.17 -10.22 -3.53
N ASP A 199 -10.02 -10.95 -2.81
CA ASP A 199 -10.14 -10.79 -1.36
C ASP A 199 -10.46 -12.13 -0.68
N TRP A 200 -10.20 -12.18 0.61
CA TRP A 200 -10.68 -13.20 1.51
C TRP A 200 -12.02 -12.77 2.09
N ILE A 201 -13.06 -13.47 1.71
CA ILE A 201 -14.43 -13.17 2.16
C ILE A 201 -15.02 -14.30 2.98
N SER A 202 -15.95 -13.95 3.86
CA SER A 202 -16.80 -14.90 4.58
C SER A 202 -18.25 -14.49 4.47
N ASP A 203 -19.11 -15.48 4.21
CA ASP A 203 -20.56 -15.39 4.26
C ASP A 203 -21.13 -15.90 5.60
N GLY A 204 -20.27 -16.13 6.60
CA GLY A 204 -20.62 -16.71 7.90
C GLY A 204 -20.65 -18.24 7.92
N THR A 205 -20.39 -18.92 6.78
CA THR A 205 -20.26 -20.38 6.75
C THR A 205 -19.12 -20.84 7.66
N LEU A 206 -19.33 -21.93 8.37
CA LEU A 206 -18.31 -22.56 9.23
C LEU A 206 -17.60 -23.68 8.50
N ASP A 207 -16.33 -23.92 8.83
CA ASP A 207 -15.59 -25.09 8.38
C ASP A 207 -15.98 -26.35 9.18
N ALA A 208 -15.40 -27.50 8.87
CA ALA A 208 -15.66 -28.76 9.54
C ALA A 208 -15.29 -28.76 11.06
N ASN A 209 -14.49 -27.80 11.51
CA ASN A 209 -14.06 -27.62 12.89
C ASN A 209 -14.89 -26.56 13.64
N GLY A 210 -15.91 -25.97 12.99
CA GLY A 210 -16.74 -24.91 13.54
C GLY A 210 -16.10 -23.52 13.49
N ALA A 211 -15.00 -23.33 12.80
CA ALA A 211 -14.39 -22.03 12.60
C ALA A 211 -15.00 -21.31 11.38
N VAL A 212 -15.06 -19.97 11.42
CA VAL A 212 -15.53 -19.17 10.29
C VAL A 212 -14.67 -19.44 9.06
N LEU A 213 -15.33 -19.83 7.96
CA LEU A 213 -14.66 -20.14 6.71
C LEU A 213 -14.42 -18.86 5.88
N TRP A 214 -13.15 -18.60 5.56
CA TRP A 214 -12.68 -17.54 4.69
C TRP A 214 -12.30 -18.11 3.33
N LYS A 215 -12.90 -17.60 2.26
CA LYS A 215 -12.66 -18.04 0.89
C LYS A 215 -11.91 -16.97 0.13
N SER A 216 -10.81 -17.32 -0.54
CA SER A 216 -10.15 -16.42 -1.50
C SER A 216 -10.95 -16.43 -2.80
N VAL A 217 -11.40 -15.27 -3.26
CA VAL A 217 -12.27 -15.16 -4.45
C VAL A 217 -11.92 -13.93 -5.26
N ASN A 218 -12.28 -13.95 -6.55
CA ASN A 218 -12.40 -12.71 -7.31
C ASN A 218 -13.72 -12.03 -6.94
N PHE A 219 -13.63 -11.00 -6.12
CA PHE A 219 -14.75 -10.29 -5.48
C PHE A 219 -15.59 -9.43 -6.46
N GLY A 220 -15.30 -9.48 -7.76
CA GLY A 220 -16.06 -8.78 -8.77
C GLY A 220 -15.50 -7.41 -9.13
N ARG A 221 -16.38 -6.43 -9.34
CA ARG A 221 -16.02 -5.07 -9.76
C ARG A 221 -16.29 -4.10 -8.64
N ILE A 222 -15.29 -3.26 -8.33
CA ILE A 222 -15.42 -2.17 -7.37
C ILE A 222 -15.01 -0.86 -8.03
N ASN A 223 -15.89 0.13 -7.93
CA ASN A 223 -15.60 1.50 -8.29
C ASN A 223 -15.26 2.29 -7.04
N VAL A 224 -14.16 3.00 -7.10
CA VAL A 224 -13.68 3.88 -6.04
C VAL A 224 -13.61 5.29 -6.57
N VAL A 225 -14.24 6.23 -5.88
CA VAL A 225 -14.07 7.68 -6.12
C VAL A 225 -13.36 8.26 -4.92
N GLY A 226 -12.31 9.03 -5.16
CA GLY A 226 -11.58 9.70 -4.10
C GLY A 226 -11.31 11.17 -4.41
N VAL A 227 -11.17 11.94 -3.34
CA VAL A 227 -10.77 13.35 -3.36
C VAL A 227 -9.62 13.52 -2.39
N GLU A 228 -8.56 14.15 -2.84
CA GLU A 228 -7.43 14.51 -2.00
C GLU A 228 -7.17 16.01 -2.07
N ALA A 229 -6.90 16.62 -0.92
CA ALA A 229 -6.49 18.01 -0.84
C ALA A 229 -5.38 18.16 0.20
N SER A 230 -4.39 18.97 -0.10
CA SER A 230 -3.34 19.35 0.85
C SER A 230 -2.96 20.81 0.71
N LEU A 231 -2.60 21.42 1.83
CA LEU A 231 -2.18 22.80 1.92
C LEU A 231 -1.03 22.87 2.92
N SER A 232 0.04 23.56 2.56
CA SER A 232 1.20 23.79 3.42
C SER A 232 1.65 25.24 3.33
N PHE A 233 1.94 25.82 4.48
CA PHE A 233 2.47 27.16 4.61
C PHE A 233 3.85 27.12 5.26
N ASP A 234 4.85 27.59 4.57
CA ASP A 234 6.12 28.01 5.19
C ASP A 234 5.95 29.40 5.82
N CYS A 235 5.64 29.40 7.08
CA CYS A 235 5.30 30.64 7.80
C CYS A 235 6.50 31.58 7.98
N ARG A 236 7.72 31.07 7.88
CA ARG A 236 8.94 31.91 7.91
C ARG A 236 9.11 32.70 6.62
N THR A 237 8.82 32.07 5.49
CA THR A 237 8.82 32.75 4.18
C THR A 237 7.68 33.75 4.06
N LEU A 238 6.48 33.41 4.56
CA LEU A 238 5.29 34.26 4.49
C LEU A 238 5.32 35.45 5.47
N MET A 239 5.90 35.24 6.65
CA MET A 239 5.95 36.20 7.73
C MET A 239 7.38 36.28 8.30
N PRO A 240 8.36 36.89 7.60
CA PRO A 240 9.78 36.87 7.99
C PRO A 240 10.09 37.55 9.34
N SER A 241 9.22 38.43 9.78
CA SER A 241 9.39 39.18 11.07
C SER A 241 9.09 38.30 12.29
N GLN A 242 8.33 37.23 12.17
CA GLN A 242 8.03 36.30 13.25
C GLN A 242 8.91 35.05 13.17
N ARG A 243 9.24 34.48 14.36
CA ARG A 243 10.08 33.27 14.45
C ARG A 243 9.39 32.09 15.11
N PHE A 244 8.24 32.31 15.73
CA PHE A 244 7.52 31.32 16.52
C PHE A 244 6.89 30.23 15.63
N LEU A 245 6.13 30.61 14.60
CA LEU A 245 5.46 29.68 13.70
C LEU A 245 6.37 29.32 12.51
N LYS A 246 6.78 28.07 12.39
CA LYS A 246 7.67 27.60 11.30
C LYS A 246 6.86 27.13 10.11
N GLN A 247 5.96 26.20 10.35
CA GLN A 247 5.18 25.56 9.29
C GLN A 247 3.82 25.12 9.82
N PHE A 248 2.83 25.25 8.98
CA PHE A 248 1.52 24.62 9.17
C PHE A 248 1.17 23.83 7.90
N SER A 249 0.64 22.61 8.05
CA SER A 249 0.09 21.86 6.92
C SER A 249 -1.18 21.14 7.31
N LEU A 250 -2.08 21.03 6.35
CA LEU A 250 -3.33 20.28 6.44
C LEU A 250 -3.48 19.41 5.20
N ALA A 251 -3.80 18.13 5.40
CA ALA A 251 -4.13 17.22 4.32
C ALA A 251 -5.44 16.50 4.64
N TYR A 252 -6.26 16.31 3.61
CA TYR A 252 -7.50 15.59 3.71
C TYR A 252 -7.65 14.62 2.53
N CYS A 253 -8.13 13.41 2.82
CA CYS A 253 -8.46 12.39 1.86
C CYS A 253 -9.88 11.87 2.14
N TYR A 254 -10.69 11.85 1.11
CA TYR A 254 -11.99 11.20 1.09
C TYR A 254 -11.99 10.09 0.05
N LEU A 255 -12.51 8.93 0.42
CA LEU A 255 -12.64 7.77 -0.46
C LEU A 255 -14.04 7.19 -0.29
N ASN A 256 -14.69 6.85 -1.39
CA ASN A 256 -15.96 6.16 -1.40
C ASN A 256 -15.95 5.01 -2.40
N GLN A 257 -16.46 3.86 -1.95
CA GLN A 257 -16.63 2.67 -2.76
C GLN A 257 -18.11 2.35 -2.96
N ASN A 258 -18.45 1.67 -4.06
CA ASN A 258 -19.81 1.17 -4.25
C ASN A 258 -20.01 -0.13 -3.43
N GLU A 259 -20.56 0.03 -2.24
CA GLU A 259 -20.80 -1.09 -1.30
C GLU A 259 -22.11 -1.85 -1.55
N LYS A 260 -22.94 -1.39 -2.49
CA LYS A 260 -24.33 -1.87 -2.63
C LYS A 260 -24.47 -3.37 -2.99
N GLU A 261 -23.44 -3.97 -3.56
CA GLU A 261 -23.48 -5.34 -4.08
C GLU A 261 -23.02 -6.41 -3.07
N HIS A 262 -22.63 -6.01 -1.85
CA HIS A 262 -21.91 -6.91 -0.93
C HIS A 262 -22.57 -7.07 0.45
N LYS A 263 -23.90 -6.93 0.52
CA LYS A 263 -24.64 -7.12 1.78
C LYS A 263 -24.49 -8.56 2.30
N GLY A 264 -24.14 -8.69 3.57
CA GLY A 264 -24.01 -9.99 4.25
C GLY A 264 -22.67 -10.67 4.10
N ILE A 265 -21.70 -10.06 3.40
CA ILE A 265 -20.34 -10.55 3.25
C ILE A 265 -19.40 -9.76 4.14
N THR A 266 -18.52 -10.46 4.84
CA THR A 266 -17.37 -9.87 5.55
C THR A 266 -16.14 -10.05 4.65
N SER A 267 -15.40 -8.98 4.45
CA SER A 267 -14.17 -8.92 3.64
C SER A 267 -12.99 -8.65 4.55
N LYS A 268 -11.81 -9.21 4.25
CA LYS A 268 -10.60 -8.90 5.05
C LYS A 268 -9.94 -7.59 4.67
N TYR A 269 -10.07 -7.16 3.42
CA TYR A 269 -9.30 -6.01 2.93
C TYR A 269 -10.17 -4.95 2.26
N VAL A 270 -11.04 -5.34 1.35
CA VAL A 270 -11.70 -4.43 0.40
C VAL A 270 -12.76 -3.57 1.07
N LEU A 271 -13.59 -4.12 1.94
CA LEU A 271 -14.71 -3.40 2.56
C LEU A 271 -14.30 -2.60 3.82
N GLU A 272 -13.08 -2.81 4.34
CA GLU A 272 -12.57 -2.13 5.52
C GLU A 272 -11.61 -1.00 5.17
N TYR A 273 -12.05 -0.04 4.37
CA TYR A 273 -11.23 1.07 3.90
C TYR A 273 -11.37 2.34 4.76
N VAL A 274 -10.37 3.19 4.73
CA VAL A 274 -10.42 4.51 5.38
C VAL A 274 -11.19 5.47 4.49
N LYS A 275 -12.41 5.83 4.91
CA LYS A 275 -13.31 6.71 4.17
C LYS A 275 -12.91 8.18 4.28
N ASN A 276 -12.53 8.61 5.47
CA ASN A 276 -12.08 9.97 5.72
C ASN A 276 -10.77 9.94 6.52
N LYS A 277 -9.80 10.71 6.07
CA LYS A 277 -8.54 10.92 6.79
C LYS A 277 -8.16 12.38 6.73
N MET A 278 -7.94 13.00 7.87
CA MET A 278 -7.38 14.34 7.99
C MET A 278 -6.09 14.28 8.77
N VAL A 279 -5.08 15.00 8.32
CA VAL A 279 -3.79 15.14 9.01
C VAL A 279 -3.45 16.62 9.07
N ALA A 280 -3.22 17.14 10.28
CA ALA A 280 -2.75 18.50 10.49
C ALA A 280 -1.39 18.46 11.21
N ASN A 281 -0.42 19.20 10.67
CA ASN A 281 0.90 19.35 11.28
C ASN A 281 1.16 20.81 11.59
N LEU A 282 1.71 21.05 12.77
CA LEU A 282 2.14 22.36 13.23
C LEU A 282 3.56 22.28 13.76
N GLN A 283 4.45 23.12 13.22
CA GLN A 283 5.82 23.24 13.66
C GLN A 283 6.04 24.64 14.26
N LEU A 284 6.43 24.66 15.53
CA LEU A 284 6.69 25.87 16.30
C LEU A 284 8.16 25.92 16.70
N ASN A 285 8.73 27.11 16.71
CA ASN A 285 9.99 27.37 17.41
C ASN A 285 9.66 28.08 18.73
N LEU A 286 9.78 27.37 19.84
CA LEU A 286 9.41 27.89 21.15
C LEU A 286 10.46 28.87 21.69
N TRP A 287 11.73 28.55 21.46
CA TRP A 287 12.84 29.38 21.94
C TRP A 287 14.15 28.91 21.28
N ARG A 288 14.90 29.83 20.68
CA ARG A 288 16.21 29.58 20.04
C ARG A 288 16.22 28.26 19.24
N ASN A 289 16.81 27.21 19.82
CA ASN A 289 16.99 25.89 19.22
C ASN A 289 15.92 24.86 19.66
N LEU A 290 14.88 25.33 20.39
CA LEU A 290 13.83 24.47 20.91
C LEU A 290 12.61 24.51 19.98
N ASP A 291 12.32 23.41 19.34
CA ASP A 291 11.19 23.24 18.40
C ASP A 291 10.14 22.29 18.99
N LEU A 292 8.87 22.62 18.77
CA LEU A 292 7.73 21.76 19.08
C LEU A 292 7.02 21.40 17.78
N GLY A 293 6.92 20.11 17.49
CA GLY A 293 6.10 19.55 16.44
C GLY A 293 4.82 18.93 17.01
N LEU A 294 3.68 19.28 16.44
CA LEU A 294 2.40 18.68 16.74
C LEU A 294 1.86 18.01 15.48
N ASN A 295 1.36 16.78 15.61
CA ASN A 295 0.70 16.05 14.54
C ASN A 295 -0.66 15.58 15.05
N TYR A 296 -1.72 15.99 14.38
CA TYR A 296 -3.07 15.53 14.65
C TYR A 296 -3.60 14.73 13.48
N ARG A 297 -4.14 13.53 13.75
CA ARG A 297 -4.75 12.64 12.76
C ARG A 297 -6.18 12.34 13.17
N LEU A 298 -7.12 12.54 12.25
CA LEU A 298 -8.51 12.11 12.38
C LEU A 298 -8.80 11.05 11.31
N LEU A 299 -9.30 9.89 11.72
CA LEU A 299 -9.63 8.79 10.83
C LEU A 299 -11.06 8.30 11.05
N HIS A 300 -11.72 7.99 9.92
CA HIS A 300 -12.97 7.27 9.88
C HIS A 300 -12.82 6.09 8.93
N ARG A 301 -12.86 4.87 9.47
CA ARG A 301 -12.80 3.62 8.70
C ARG A 301 -14.20 3.05 8.54
N MET A 302 -14.48 2.50 7.36
CA MET A 302 -15.68 1.71 7.09
C MET A 302 -15.48 0.26 7.56
N GLY A 303 -16.59 -0.48 7.70
CA GLY A 303 -16.56 -1.86 8.16
C GLY A 303 -16.57 -1.98 9.68
N GLY A 304 -16.03 -3.08 10.18
CA GLY A 304 -16.04 -3.38 11.61
C GLY A 304 -15.31 -4.67 11.91
N TYR A 305 -15.15 -4.97 13.18
CA TYR A 305 -14.46 -6.16 13.69
C TYR A 305 -15.35 -6.98 14.61
N ILE A 306 -14.98 -8.23 14.82
CA ILE A 306 -15.62 -9.13 15.79
C ILE A 306 -14.73 -9.20 17.02
N ASP A 307 -15.29 -8.96 18.19
CA ASP A 307 -14.57 -9.05 19.46
C ASP A 307 -14.44 -10.49 19.97
N THR A 308 -13.78 -10.67 21.10
CA THR A 308 -13.57 -11.99 21.75
C THR A 308 -14.87 -12.65 22.23
N ASN A 309 -15.97 -11.91 22.31
CA ASN A 309 -17.30 -12.41 22.68
C ASN A 309 -18.17 -12.71 21.46
N ASN A 310 -17.59 -12.70 20.24
CA ASN A 310 -18.26 -12.84 18.95
C ASN A 310 -19.28 -11.72 18.65
N LEU A 311 -19.14 -10.55 19.26
CA LEU A 311 -19.96 -9.38 18.99
C LEU A 311 -19.30 -8.52 17.91
N ARG A 312 -20.12 -8.07 16.94
CA ARG A 312 -19.66 -7.18 15.87
C ARG A 312 -19.68 -5.73 16.33
N HIS A 313 -18.57 -5.02 16.14
CA HIS A 313 -18.41 -3.61 16.39
C HIS A 313 -18.06 -2.88 15.10
N ASN A 314 -18.68 -1.73 14.83
CA ASN A 314 -18.26 -0.84 13.77
C ASN A 314 -17.03 -0.04 14.22
N TYR A 315 -16.15 0.29 13.28
CA TYR A 315 -15.01 1.16 13.60
C TYR A 315 -15.50 2.55 14.00
N ALA A 316 -15.07 3.01 15.17
CA ALA A 316 -15.34 4.36 15.62
C ALA A 316 -14.40 5.37 14.93
N THR A 317 -14.90 6.57 14.66
CA THR A 317 -14.03 7.68 14.29
C THR A 317 -13.17 8.08 15.47
N TYR A 318 -11.87 8.24 15.25
CA TYR A 318 -10.93 8.62 16.31
C TYR A 318 -9.95 9.69 15.85
N GLY A 319 -9.50 10.52 16.80
CA GLY A 319 -8.46 11.53 16.62
C GLY A 319 -7.28 11.25 17.55
N ILE A 320 -6.06 11.29 17.00
CA ILE A 320 -4.80 11.08 17.71
C ILE A 320 -3.95 12.33 17.59
N LEU A 321 -3.47 12.81 18.73
CA LEU A 321 -2.52 13.91 18.82
C LEU A 321 -1.17 13.36 19.25
N ASP A 322 -0.14 13.60 18.43
CA ASP A 322 1.26 13.33 18.75
C ASP A 322 2.01 14.65 18.93
N ALA A 323 2.96 14.67 19.85
CA ALA A 323 3.81 15.84 20.10
C ALA A 323 5.28 15.44 20.17
N ARG A 324 6.17 16.28 19.63
CA ARG A 324 7.62 16.11 19.71
C ARG A 324 8.30 17.43 20.05
N LEU A 325 9.00 17.45 21.16
CA LEU A 325 9.89 18.54 21.55
C LEU A 325 11.32 18.17 21.15
N SER A 326 12.01 19.06 20.45
CA SER A 326 13.37 18.81 19.96
C SER A 326 14.27 20.01 20.24
N TRP A 327 15.45 19.78 20.81
CA TRP A 327 16.48 20.78 21.00
C TRP A 327 17.68 20.46 20.11
N ASN A 328 17.95 21.34 19.13
CA ASN A 328 18.98 21.14 18.11
C ASN A 328 20.08 22.18 18.24
N THR A 329 21.32 21.78 18.52
CA THR A 329 22.51 22.65 18.61
C THR A 329 23.36 22.66 17.34
N GLY A 330 23.00 21.91 16.30
CA GLY A 330 23.82 21.68 15.11
C GLY A 330 24.77 20.50 15.24
N LYS A 331 25.38 20.28 16.41
CA LYS A 331 26.23 19.10 16.68
C LYS A 331 25.45 17.93 17.26
N TRP A 332 24.43 18.20 18.05
CA TRP A 332 23.57 17.18 18.63
C TRP A 332 22.12 17.65 18.70
N THR A 333 21.22 16.70 18.68
CA THR A 333 19.79 16.91 18.84
C THR A 333 19.28 16.00 19.96
N ALA A 334 18.72 16.58 21.01
CA ALA A 334 17.95 15.84 22.01
C ALA A 334 16.46 15.98 21.71
N PHE A 335 15.67 14.93 21.94
CA PHE A 335 14.23 15.00 21.76
C PHE A 335 13.47 14.19 22.80
N ALA A 336 12.23 14.62 23.05
CA ALA A 336 11.19 13.87 23.72
C ALA A 336 9.94 13.86 22.84
N ALA A 337 9.33 12.71 22.65
CA ALA A 337 8.11 12.55 21.86
C ALA A 337 7.05 11.80 22.66
N ALA A 338 5.83 12.30 22.62
CA ALA A 338 4.66 11.65 23.18
C ALA A 338 3.70 11.30 22.04
N ASN A 339 3.44 10.02 21.85
CA ASN A 339 2.46 9.53 20.89
C ASN A 339 1.14 9.31 21.61
N ASN A 340 0.04 9.57 20.91
CA ASN A 340 -1.31 9.50 21.47
C ASN A 340 -1.40 10.31 22.79
N LEU A 341 -1.00 11.58 22.74
CA LEU A 341 -0.92 12.49 23.90
C LEU A 341 -2.24 12.61 24.67
N LEU A 342 -3.37 12.44 23.98
CA LEU A 342 -4.72 12.48 24.57
C LEU A 342 -5.17 11.15 25.17
N ASN A 343 -4.29 10.15 25.20
CA ASN A 343 -4.55 8.79 25.70
C ASN A 343 -5.85 8.15 25.16
N ARG A 344 -6.07 8.33 23.84
CA ARG A 344 -7.28 7.81 23.19
C ARG A 344 -7.21 6.29 23.06
N THR A 345 -8.21 5.58 23.55
CA THR A 345 -8.40 4.15 23.26
C THR A 345 -9.05 4.02 21.88
N TYR A 346 -8.44 3.26 20.98
CA TYR A 346 -8.94 3.07 19.63
C TYR A 346 -8.51 1.73 19.04
N VAL A 347 -9.26 1.25 18.07
CA VAL A 347 -8.95 0.11 17.22
C VAL A 347 -8.81 0.65 15.80
N ASP A 348 -7.65 0.45 15.18
CA ASP A 348 -7.42 0.92 13.81
C ASP A 348 -7.90 -0.11 12.78
N TYR A 349 -7.55 -1.37 12.98
CA TYR A 349 -7.89 -2.47 12.09
C TYR A 349 -8.01 -3.80 12.85
N GLY A 350 -8.99 -4.62 12.46
CA GLY A 350 -9.30 -5.86 13.17
C GLY A 350 -9.70 -5.60 14.62
N ASN A 351 -9.56 -6.61 15.46
CA ASN A 351 -9.83 -6.51 16.90
C ASN A 351 -8.53 -6.29 17.70
N VAL A 352 -7.69 -5.35 17.26
CA VAL A 352 -6.42 -5.06 17.91
C VAL A 352 -6.44 -3.65 18.50
N PRO A 353 -6.62 -3.52 19.84
CA PRO A 353 -6.51 -2.23 20.52
C PRO A 353 -5.11 -1.64 20.32
N GLN A 354 -5.07 -0.37 20.00
CA GLN A 354 -3.81 0.36 19.82
C GLN A 354 -3.30 0.92 21.14
N PRO A 355 -1.98 1.13 21.29
CA PRO A 355 -1.39 1.66 22.51
C PRO A 355 -1.99 3.01 22.92
N GLY A 356 -2.15 3.21 24.20
CA GLY A 356 -2.42 4.52 24.80
C GLY A 356 -1.23 5.47 24.66
N THR A 357 -1.11 6.45 25.53
CA THR A 357 0.01 7.37 25.53
C THR A 357 1.32 6.62 25.82
N TRP A 358 2.31 6.81 24.96
CA TRP A 358 3.66 6.31 25.20
C TRP A 358 4.69 7.37 24.84
N ILE A 359 5.78 7.40 25.62
CA ILE A 359 6.80 8.45 25.54
C ILE A 359 8.12 7.82 25.11
N THR A 360 8.80 8.48 24.20
CA THR A 360 10.16 8.16 23.80
C THR A 360 11.06 9.37 23.93
N ALA A 361 12.31 9.16 24.30
CA ALA A 361 13.33 10.19 24.31
C ALA A 361 14.62 9.65 23.69
N GLY A 362 15.41 10.55 23.11
CA GLY A 362 16.67 10.16 22.48
C GLY A 362 17.57 11.34 22.21
N VAL A 363 18.83 11.00 21.92
CA VAL A 363 19.88 11.94 21.50
C VAL A 363 20.52 11.44 20.23
N SER A 364 20.69 12.33 19.25
CA SER A 364 21.43 12.10 18.01
C SER A 364 22.65 13.03 17.99
N ILE A 365 23.81 12.49 17.62
CA ILE A 365 25.05 13.25 17.49
C ILE A 365 25.50 13.17 16.04
N GLN A 366 25.78 14.33 15.44
CA GLN A 366 26.35 14.43 14.11
C GLN A 366 27.87 14.53 14.25
N MET A 367 28.57 13.50 13.77
CA MET A 367 30.04 13.42 13.71
C MET A 367 30.58 14.06 12.45
#